data_edc49cc83399cd6aa488a3f50e04acf0
#
_entry.id   edc49cc83399cd6aa488a3f50e04acf0
#
_cell.length_a   1.000
_cell.length_b   1.000
_cell.length_c   1.000
_cell.angle_alpha   90.00
_cell.angle_beta   90.00
_cell.angle_gamma   90.00
#
_symmetry.space_group_name_H-M   'P 1'
#
loop_
_entity.id
_entity.type
_entity.pdbx_description
1 polymer ?
#
loop_
_entity_poly.entity_id
_entity_poly.type
_entity_poly.pdbx_seq_one_letter_code
_entity_poly.pdbx_strand_id
1 'polypeptide(L)'
;MQRLIIVIFFSSLLFSSPLPLHFQGNKNITSRDLYDTLGLRLPYAIEVWEDSPVLESIAISQSLIALSSYYRARGYFDAKITAQDTNSSITFVIQENEPITIADIKINSILELEHEVTFKTNDLFDQENFTLSKTNIKKRYGDHGYCNAEFNSKAWVDIQTHKAYLLFEATPNEPCTFGVINVASTPNINKELTNSILHFNEGDPYNLSAIQESYEALYAQEAIARVTINDNDRNGSVVPITVAIEETEKPIRFTAGLGYSSDQGIGALMGIKHRNFLGDLKTLSLDARFSEIKQEASGTLSIPLYNRASVHGEVGYVDELFDGYRSQSVFEKLTLKYQDKPSSALVGLLFNEENTYQSSNTEAFPNNHLFILSPLGEINIDTRDKPLDPKKGYWLNAKAQGSLLNEYSDATYFKTLLSGAYLESLGEHVIGTRLKWGTLRTYDGQTPPSYRFYAGGMNSNRAYTYRDLGPKDSGGNPLGFNALLEGSVEYRFPIYSQIRGVLFGDLTFGSNNYIPDYSQPYWAVGTGLRYVTPIGPIALDVGVDPEDTTQYAIHFRVGELF
;
A
#
# COMPACT_ATOMS: atom_id res chain seq x y z
N MET A 1 73.91 -15.54 -26.52
CA MET A 1 72.92 -15.60 -25.41
C MET A 1 72.83 -14.20 -24.80
N GLN A 2 71.91 -13.38 -25.30
CA GLN A 2 71.61 -12.06 -24.71
C GLN A 2 70.40 -12.24 -23.82
N ARG A 3 70.56 -11.97 -22.52
CA ARG A 3 69.42 -11.94 -21.57
C ARG A 3 68.76 -10.58 -21.63
N LEU A 4 67.50 -10.57 -22.07
CA LEU A 4 66.62 -9.39 -22.05
C LEU A 4 66.05 -9.27 -20.62
N ILE A 5 66.39 -8.21 -19.89
CA ILE A 5 65.81 -7.85 -18.61
C ILE A 5 64.63 -6.98 -18.87
N ILE A 6 63.41 -7.50 -18.67
CA ILE A 6 62.14 -6.73 -18.70
C ILE A 6 61.97 -6.10 -17.31
N VAL A 7 62.16 -4.78 -17.21
CA VAL A 7 61.82 -4.00 -16.00
C VAL A 7 60.35 -3.66 -16.10
N ILE A 8 59.50 -4.31 -15.30
CA ILE A 8 58.09 -3.97 -15.14
C ILE A 8 58.00 -2.81 -14.18
N PHE A 9 57.72 -1.60 -14.68
CA PHE A 9 57.31 -0.47 -13.86
C PHE A 9 55.91 -0.72 -13.32
N PHE A 10 55.81 -1.12 -12.05
CA PHE A 10 54.56 -1.04 -11.29
C PHE A 10 54.33 0.45 -10.95
N SER A 11 53.53 1.15 -11.74
CA SER A 11 52.95 2.41 -11.30
C SER A 11 51.94 2.07 -10.21
N SER A 12 52.30 2.26 -8.95
CA SER A 12 51.37 2.28 -7.82
C SER A 12 50.44 3.48 -8.01
N LEU A 13 49.28 3.24 -8.60
CA LEU A 13 48.14 4.16 -8.45
C LEU A 13 47.81 4.18 -6.95
N LEU A 14 48.16 5.29 -6.31
CA LEU A 14 47.75 5.61 -4.95
C LEU A 14 46.22 5.81 -5.00
N PHE A 15 45.44 4.73 -4.87
CA PHE A 15 44.05 4.83 -4.50
C PHE A 15 44.02 5.28 -3.04
N SER A 16 43.56 6.51 -2.80
CA SER A 16 43.21 6.96 -1.46
C SER A 16 42.13 6.00 -0.94
N SER A 17 42.34 5.38 0.20
CA SER A 17 41.33 4.56 0.85
C SER A 17 40.14 5.44 1.23
N PRO A 18 38.87 4.97 1.03
CA PRO A 18 37.70 5.72 1.44
C PRO A 18 37.72 5.97 2.95
N LEU A 19 37.33 7.19 3.37
CA LEU A 19 37.36 7.64 4.76
C LEU A 19 35.94 7.81 5.30
N PRO A 20 35.69 7.55 6.60
CA PRO A 20 34.40 7.83 7.24
C PRO A 20 33.94 9.27 7.01
N LEU A 21 32.67 9.44 6.63
CA LEU A 21 32.07 10.72 6.33
C LEU A 21 31.21 11.22 7.49
N HIS A 22 31.36 12.51 7.82
CA HIS A 22 30.56 13.18 8.85
C HIS A 22 30.03 14.52 8.38
N PHE A 23 28.91 14.96 8.97
CA PHE A 23 28.36 16.30 8.78
C PHE A 23 28.33 17.04 10.12
N GLN A 24 28.63 18.34 10.09
CA GLN A 24 28.62 19.22 11.26
C GLN A 24 27.94 20.55 10.91
N GLY A 25 27.03 21.03 11.76
CA GLY A 25 26.38 22.33 11.60
C GLY A 25 25.08 22.31 10.79
N ASN A 26 24.63 21.17 10.31
CA ASN A 26 23.34 20.95 9.67
C ASN A 26 22.24 20.87 10.72
N LYS A 27 21.56 22.01 10.99
CA LYS A 27 20.55 22.12 12.05
C LYS A 27 19.13 21.81 11.55
N ASN A 28 18.81 22.25 10.33
CA ASN A 28 17.48 22.16 9.75
C ASN A 28 17.36 21.02 8.72
N ILE A 29 18.46 20.59 8.13
CA ILE A 29 18.51 19.46 7.19
C ILE A 29 19.15 18.27 7.89
N THR A 30 18.51 17.12 7.81
CA THR A 30 18.99 15.92 8.52
C THR A 30 20.26 15.35 7.86
N SER A 31 21.13 14.74 8.66
CA SER A 31 22.32 14.06 8.10
C SER A 31 21.92 12.94 7.13
N ARG A 32 20.78 12.29 7.33
CA ARG A 32 20.26 11.27 6.41
C ARG A 32 20.02 11.85 5.01
N ASP A 33 19.34 12.99 4.91
CA ASP A 33 19.07 13.66 3.62
C ASP A 33 20.37 14.05 2.92
N LEU A 34 21.40 14.40 3.69
CA LEU A 34 22.71 14.76 3.13
C LEU A 34 23.46 13.52 2.62
N TYR A 35 23.39 12.38 3.33
CA TYR A 35 23.92 11.11 2.83
C TYR A 35 23.19 10.67 1.56
N ASP A 36 21.87 10.70 1.56
CA ASP A 36 21.04 10.33 0.41
C ASP A 36 21.35 11.23 -0.81
N THR A 37 21.59 12.54 -0.60
CA THR A 37 22.00 13.49 -1.65
C THR A 37 23.33 13.08 -2.30
N LEU A 38 24.22 12.47 -1.53
CA LEU A 38 25.50 11.98 -2.04
C LEU A 38 25.42 10.55 -2.60
N GLY A 39 24.22 9.94 -2.62
CA GLY A 39 24.03 8.55 -3.04
C GLY A 39 24.59 7.55 -2.05
N LEU A 40 24.81 7.97 -0.80
CA LEU A 40 25.32 7.14 0.29
C LEU A 40 24.17 6.72 1.20
N ARG A 41 24.16 5.43 1.57
CA ARG A 41 23.16 4.91 2.50
C ARG A 41 23.66 5.02 3.95
N LEU A 42 22.89 5.72 4.80
CA LEU A 42 23.12 5.67 6.24
C LEU A 42 22.51 4.38 6.80
N PRO A 43 23.31 3.44 7.40
CA PRO A 43 22.77 2.24 8.01
C PRO A 43 21.74 2.54 9.09
N TYR A 44 20.81 1.60 9.30
CA TYR A 44 19.86 1.68 10.41
C TYR A 44 20.52 1.25 11.72
N ALA A 45 19.97 1.72 12.83
CA ALA A 45 20.54 1.46 14.16
C ALA A 45 20.65 -0.03 14.53
N ILE A 46 19.87 -0.90 13.89
CA ILE A 46 19.94 -2.35 14.11
C ILE A 46 20.91 -3.05 13.15
N GLU A 47 21.37 -2.38 12.10
CA GLU A 47 22.33 -2.89 11.12
C GLU A 47 23.76 -2.70 11.66
N VAL A 48 24.01 -3.22 12.87
CA VAL A 48 25.30 -3.09 13.57
C VAL A 48 26.47 -3.76 12.84
N TRP A 49 26.15 -4.53 11.78
CA TRP A 49 27.13 -5.18 10.90
C TRP A 49 27.46 -4.35 9.66
N GLU A 50 26.74 -3.23 9.40
CA GLU A 50 27.02 -2.32 8.30
C GLU A 50 27.97 -1.21 8.78
N ASP A 51 28.98 -0.93 7.98
CA ASP A 51 29.93 0.15 8.26
C ASP A 51 29.31 1.53 8.02
N SER A 52 29.86 2.54 8.70
CA SER A 52 29.48 3.94 8.48
C SER A 52 29.79 4.35 7.03
N PRO A 53 28.97 5.23 6.41
CA PRO A 53 29.22 5.71 5.06
C PRO A 53 30.61 6.32 4.91
N VAL A 54 31.29 5.95 3.84
CA VAL A 54 32.65 6.41 3.52
C VAL A 54 32.66 7.21 2.21
N LEU A 55 33.61 8.13 2.09
CA LEU A 55 33.82 8.93 0.90
C LEU A 55 35.29 8.89 0.50
N GLU A 56 35.54 8.83 -0.81
CA GLU A 56 36.91 9.01 -1.33
C GLU A 56 37.26 10.50 -1.42
N SER A 57 38.48 10.90 -1.08
CA SER A 57 38.89 12.30 -1.12
C SER A 57 38.75 12.93 -2.51
N ILE A 58 38.85 12.13 -3.58
CA ILE A 58 38.61 12.59 -4.96
C ILE A 58 37.16 13.05 -5.21
N ALA A 59 36.20 12.52 -4.46
CA ALA A 59 34.78 12.86 -4.60
C ALA A 59 34.36 14.14 -3.83
N ILE A 60 35.23 14.71 -2.99
CA ILE A 60 34.90 15.86 -2.15
C ILE A 60 34.38 17.05 -2.97
N SER A 61 35.02 17.38 -4.09
CA SER A 61 34.59 18.52 -4.91
C SER A 61 33.20 18.34 -5.51
N GLN A 62 32.87 17.14 -5.99
CA GLN A 62 31.54 16.84 -6.50
C GLN A 62 30.49 16.83 -5.37
N SER A 63 30.86 16.30 -4.21
CA SER A 63 30.00 16.30 -3.02
C SER A 63 29.67 17.71 -2.55
N LEU A 64 30.64 18.63 -2.55
CA LEU A 64 30.41 20.04 -2.22
C LEU A 64 29.42 20.70 -3.18
N ILE A 65 29.50 20.42 -4.49
CA ILE A 65 28.56 20.94 -5.50
C ILE A 65 27.17 20.35 -5.26
N ALA A 66 27.05 19.05 -5.05
CA ALA A 66 25.78 18.37 -4.80
C ALA A 66 25.09 18.90 -3.54
N LEU A 67 25.82 18.98 -2.42
CA LEU A 67 25.30 19.53 -1.16
C LEU A 67 24.90 20.99 -1.28
N SER A 68 25.71 21.84 -1.94
CA SER A 68 25.38 23.24 -2.16
C SER A 68 24.13 23.40 -3.02
N SER A 69 23.96 22.57 -4.04
CA SER A 69 22.76 22.55 -4.89
C SER A 69 21.53 22.10 -4.10
N TYR A 70 21.68 21.10 -3.25
CA TYR A 70 20.61 20.60 -2.38
C TYR A 70 20.16 21.67 -1.39
N TYR A 71 21.09 22.35 -0.71
CA TYR A 71 20.76 23.44 0.21
C TYR A 71 20.04 24.59 -0.49
N ARG A 72 20.50 24.97 -1.70
CA ARG A 72 19.81 26.00 -2.52
C ARG A 72 18.40 25.56 -2.91
N ALA A 73 18.21 24.30 -3.30
CA ALA A 73 16.90 23.76 -3.65
C ALA A 73 15.91 23.81 -2.47
N ARG A 74 16.42 23.72 -1.23
CA ARG A 74 15.66 23.85 0.02
C ARG A 74 15.58 25.28 0.57
N GLY A 75 15.97 26.28 -0.23
CA GLY A 75 15.85 27.71 0.13
C GLY A 75 17.04 28.31 0.87
N TYR A 76 18.12 27.56 1.12
CA TYR A 76 19.32 28.05 1.80
C TYR A 76 20.36 28.52 0.78
N PHE A 77 20.11 29.66 0.16
CA PHE A 77 20.95 30.18 -0.94
C PHE A 77 22.33 30.66 -0.47
N ASP A 78 22.46 31.11 0.78
CA ASP A 78 23.69 31.59 1.40
C ASP A 78 24.42 30.51 2.23
N ALA A 79 23.98 29.26 2.14
CA ALA A 79 24.63 28.15 2.85
C ALA A 79 26.10 28.05 2.42
N LYS A 80 27.01 27.98 3.38
CA LYS A 80 28.43 27.77 3.17
C LYS A 80 28.83 26.36 3.63
N ILE A 81 29.43 25.61 2.72
CA ILE A 81 29.84 24.22 2.98
C ILE A 81 31.34 24.14 2.69
N THR A 82 32.09 23.67 3.66
CA THR A 82 33.52 23.42 3.54
C THR A 82 33.85 21.98 3.94
N ALA A 83 34.82 21.39 3.30
CA ALA A 83 35.29 20.06 3.66
C ALA A 83 36.56 20.17 4.50
N GLN A 84 36.60 19.40 5.60
CA GLN A 84 37.79 19.14 6.38
C GLN A 84 38.19 17.68 6.12
N ASP A 85 39.28 17.51 5.37
CA ASP A 85 39.85 16.19 5.05
C ASP A 85 41.02 15.95 6.00
N THR A 86 40.91 14.90 6.80
CA THR A 86 41.95 14.45 7.72
C THR A 86 42.39 13.02 7.35
N ASN A 87 43.51 12.55 7.90
CA ASN A 87 43.96 11.19 7.64
C ASN A 87 43.00 10.09 8.16
N SER A 88 41.94 10.46 8.94
CA SER A 88 41.03 9.53 9.59
C SER A 88 39.58 9.68 9.20
N SER A 89 39.15 10.87 8.67
CA SER A 89 37.78 11.14 8.31
C SER A 89 37.63 12.38 7.42
N ILE A 90 36.53 12.44 6.66
CA ILE A 90 36.09 13.61 5.92
C ILE A 90 34.89 14.20 6.67
N THR A 91 34.96 15.50 7.00
CA THR A 91 33.85 16.20 7.66
C THR A 91 33.41 17.38 6.80
N PHE A 92 32.13 17.40 6.38
CA PHE A 92 31.53 18.60 5.80
C PHE A 92 31.01 19.49 6.90
N VAL A 93 31.64 20.68 7.04
CA VAL A 93 31.22 21.72 7.96
C VAL A 93 30.26 22.66 7.23
N ILE A 94 29.04 22.78 7.73
CA ILE A 94 27.91 23.46 7.11
C ILE A 94 27.52 24.65 7.97
N GLN A 95 27.41 25.79 7.35
CA GLN A 95 26.81 27.00 7.91
C GLN A 95 25.58 27.33 7.07
N GLU A 96 24.38 26.98 7.58
CA GLU A 96 23.14 27.02 6.81
C GLU A 96 22.72 28.47 6.48
N ASN A 97 22.98 29.41 7.41
CA ASN A 97 22.51 30.81 7.38
C ASN A 97 20.96 30.89 7.33
N GLU A 98 20.42 32.07 6.97
CA GLU A 98 18.99 32.29 6.94
C GLU A 98 18.37 31.75 5.64
N PRO A 99 17.25 31.02 5.73
CA PRO A 99 16.57 30.52 4.53
C PRO A 99 15.73 31.63 3.87
N ILE A 100 15.46 31.43 2.58
CA ILE A 100 14.56 32.30 1.80
C ILE A 100 13.12 32.00 2.17
N THR A 101 12.32 33.05 2.43
CA THR A 101 10.88 32.93 2.69
C THR A 101 10.07 33.62 1.59
N ILE A 102 8.86 33.12 1.32
CA ILE A 102 7.95 33.67 0.31
C ILE A 102 7.40 35.01 0.78
N ALA A 103 7.65 36.08 0.03
CA ALA A 103 7.11 37.40 0.31
C ALA A 103 5.76 37.64 -0.36
N ASP A 104 5.61 37.20 -1.61
CA ASP A 104 4.41 37.43 -2.40
C ASP A 104 4.20 36.31 -3.44
N ILE A 105 2.92 36.00 -3.73
CA ILE A 105 2.53 35.02 -4.74
C ILE A 105 1.50 35.66 -5.63
N LYS A 106 1.85 35.85 -6.91
CA LYS A 106 0.95 36.39 -7.94
C LYS A 106 0.46 35.26 -8.84
N ILE A 107 -0.85 35.14 -8.98
CA ILE A 107 -1.51 34.16 -9.83
C ILE A 107 -2.36 34.92 -10.86
N ASN A 108 -2.02 34.77 -12.15
CA ASN A 108 -2.75 35.32 -13.28
C ASN A 108 -3.39 34.15 -14.06
N SER A 109 -4.67 33.86 -13.82
CA SER A 109 -5.37 32.70 -14.33
C SER A 109 -6.86 32.96 -14.44
N ILE A 110 -7.53 32.27 -15.39
CA ILE A 110 -9.00 32.22 -15.47
C ILE A 110 -9.62 31.17 -14.53
N LEU A 111 -8.80 30.19 -14.09
CA LEU A 111 -9.21 29.16 -13.13
C LEU A 111 -8.73 29.57 -11.73
N GLU A 112 -9.47 29.16 -10.72
CA GLU A 112 -9.02 29.25 -9.33
C GLU A 112 -7.88 28.26 -9.11
N LEU A 113 -6.69 28.75 -8.74
CA LEU A 113 -5.45 27.96 -8.61
C LEU A 113 -4.83 28.01 -7.22
N GLU A 114 -5.50 28.65 -6.26
CA GLU A 114 -4.99 28.81 -4.89
C GLU A 114 -4.70 27.46 -4.21
N HIS A 115 -5.46 26.43 -4.56
CA HIS A 115 -5.28 25.08 -4.02
C HIS A 115 -4.17 24.29 -4.73
N GLU A 116 -3.81 24.66 -5.95
CA GLU A 116 -2.75 24.04 -6.76
C GLU A 116 -1.37 24.58 -6.42
N VAL A 117 -1.31 25.77 -5.84
CA VAL A 117 -0.05 26.37 -5.36
C VAL A 117 0.23 25.89 -3.94
N THR A 118 1.32 25.16 -3.76
CA THR A 118 1.69 24.51 -2.49
C THR A 118 2.29 25.47 -1.45
N PHE A 119 2.42 26.75 -1.79
CA PHE A 119 3.00 27.78 -0.93
C PHE A 119 1.95 28.74 -0.35
N LYS A 120 2.27 29.25 0.83
CA LYS A 120 1.67 30.44 1.42
C LYS A 120 2.73 31.51 1.67
N THR A 121 2.30 32.75 1.86
CA THR A 121 3.18 33.83 2.29
C THR A 121 3.85 33.47 3.62
N ASN A 122 5.15 33.71 3.72
CA ASN A 122 6.07 33.38 4.80
C ASN A 122 6.48 31.88 4.89
N ASP A 123 6.02 31.02 4.02
CA ASP A 123 6.58 29.66 3.89
C ASP A 123 8.04 29.73 3.42
N LEU A 124 8.81 28.70 3.72
CA LEU A 124 10.15 28.53 3.16
C LEU A 124 10.07 28.25 1.66
N PHE A 125 10.95 28.88 0.88
CA PHE A 125 11.08 28.56 -0.52
C PHE A 125 11.68 27.17 -0.69
N ASP A 126 11.02 26.33 -1.49
CA ASP A 126 11.47 24.99 -1.84
C ASP A 126 11.26 24.74 -3.34
N GLN A 127 12.33 24.32 -4.03
CA GLN A 127 12.29 24.11 -5.48
C GLN A 127 11.37 22.94 -5.89
N GLU A 128 11.27 21.92 -5.07
CA GLU A 128 10.40 20.78 -5.30
C GLU A 128 8.93 21.23 -5.26
N ASN A 129 8.54 21.97 -4.22
CA ASN A 129 7.20 22.55 -4.10
C ASN A 129 6.88 23.53 -5.23
N PHE A 130 7.87 24.32 -5.70
CA PHE A 130 7.67 25.19 -6.86
C PHE A 130 7.40 24.38 -8.14
N THR A 131 8.11 23.28 -8.33
CA THR A 131 7.91 22.36 -9.46
C THR A 131 6.56 21.64 -9.34
N LEU A 132 6.19 21.22 -8.14
CA LEU A 132 4.89 20.59 -7.86
C LEU A 132 3.74 21.55 -8.16
N SER A 133 3.82 22.82 -7.72
CA SER A 133 2.83 23.86 -8.05
C SER A 133 2.65 24.03 -9.55
N LYS A 134 3.73 24.07 -10.33
CA LYS A 134 3.65 24.13 -11.80
C LYS A 134 2.97 22.91 -12.40
N THR A 135 3.28 21.73 -11.89
CA THR A 135 2.68 20.47 -12.34
C THR A 135 1.19 20.42 -12.02
N ASN A 136 0.80 20.85 -10.82
CA ASN A 136 -0.61 20.93 -10.40
C ASN A 136 -1.40 21.91 -11.28
N ILE A 137 -0.85 23.09 -11.53
CA ILE A 137 -1.48 24.09 -12.41
C ILE A 137 -1.68 23.52 -13.82
N LYS A 138 -0.64 22.91 -14.40
CA LYS A 138 -0.73 22.26 -15.72
C LYS A 138 -1.79 21.17 -15.73
N LYS A 139 -1.82 20.36 -14.69
CA LYS A 139 -2.84 19.30 -14.52
C LYS A 139 -4.24 19.90 -14.44
N ARG A 140 -4.44 20.92 -13.61
CA ARG A 140 -5.73 21.60 -13.45
C ARG A 140 -6.28 22.12 -14.78
N TYR A 141 -5.46 22.76 -15.61
CA TYR A 141 -5.85 23.21 -16.93
C TYR A 141 -6.15 22.05 -17.89
N GLY A 142 -5.31 21.02 -17.89
CA GLY A 142 -5.54 19.81 -18.68
C GLY A 142 -6.84 19.10 -18.32
N ASP A 143 -7.17 19.04 -17.02
CA ASP A 143 -8.42 18.42 -16.53
C ASP A 143 -9.67 19.25 -16.88
N HIS A 144 -9.50 20.55 -17.19
CA HIS A 144 -10.56 21.45 -17.65
C HIS A 144 -10.62 21.59 -19.18
N GLY A 145 -9.95 20.72 -19.92
CA GLY A 145 -10.00 20.68 -21.38
C GLY A 145 -9.00 21.56 -22.11
N TYR A 146 -8.10 22.25 -21.42
CA TYR A 146 -7.16 23.17 -22.06
C TYR A 146 -5.84 22.47 -22.43
N CYS A 147 -5.83 21.67 -23.48
CA CYS A 147 -4.67 20.91 -23.92
C CYS A 147 -3.50 21.78 -24.41
N ASN A 148 -3.78 22.98 -24.95
CA ASN A 148 -2.81 23.92 -25.50
C ASN A 148 -2.53 25.12 -24.59
N ALA A 149 -2.87 25.01 -23.29
CA ALA A 149 -2.60 26.10 -22.35
C ALA A 149 -1.10 26.41 -22.25
N GLU A 150 -0.78 27.70 -22.21
CA GLU A 150 0.59 28.19 -22.05
C GLU A 150 0.83 28.60 -20.60
N PHE A 151 1.99 28.21 -20.07
CA PHE A 151 2.34 28.43 -18.68
C PHE A 151 3.67 29.21 -18.56
N ASN A 152 3.66 30.30 -17.81
CA ASN A 152 4.84 31.07 -17.47
C ASN A 152 4.94 31.16 -15.95
N SER A 153 5.85 30.42 -15.35
CA SER A 153 6.03 30.42 -13.90
C SER A 153 7.46 30.82 -13.55
N LYS A 154 7.60 31.82 -12.70
CA LYS A 154 8.88 32.38 -12.31
C LYS A 154 8.98 32.54 -10.81
N ALA A 155 10.19 32.37 -10.28
CA ALA A 155 10.55 32.70 -8.92
C ALA A 155 11.74 33.65 -8.94
N TRP A 156 11.61 34.81 -8.30
CA TRP A 156 12.71 35.75 -8.06
C TRP A 156 13.12 35.66 -6.61
N VAL A 157 14.39 35.45 -6.37
CA VAL A 157 14.96 35.35 -5.03
C VAL A 157 15.87 36.57 -4.81
N ASP A 158 15.54 37.37 -3.80
CA ASP A 158 16.38 38.42 -3.28
C ASP A 158 17.18 37.88 -2.09
N ILE A 159 18.47 37.65 -2.32
CA ILE A 159 19.38 37.10 -1.31
C ILE A 159 19.64 38.10 -0.18
N GLN A 160 19.60 39.40 -0.45
CA GLN A 160 19.90 40.43 0.57
C GLN A 160 18.79 40.55 1.61
N THR A 161 17.53 40.40 1.17
CA THR A 161 16.35 40.47 2.05
C THR A 161 15.84 39.09 2.47
N HIS A 162 16.43 38.00 1.98
CA HIS A 162 16.02 36.62 2.16
C HIS A 162 14.54 36.40 1.78
N LYS A 163 14.11 37.01 0.66
CA LYS A 163 12.72 36.95 0.18
C LYS A 163 12.63 36.36 -1.23
N ALA A 164 11.57 35.58 -1.47
CA ALA A 164 11.20 35.13 -2.80
C ALA A 164 9.84 35.68 -3.21
N TYR A 165 9.69 35.95 -4.50
CA TYR A 165 8.46 36.39 -5.15
C TYR A 165 8.10 35.38 -6.23
N LEU A 166 6.90 34.82 -6.16
CA LEU A 166 6.44 33.82 -7.10
C LEU A 166 5.41 34.41 -8.06
N LEU A 167 5.51 34.05 -9.33
CA LEU A 167 4.54 34.37 -10.37
C LEU A 167 4.11 33.09 -11.08
N PHE A 168 2.81 32.88 -11.17
CA PHE A 168 2.19 31.84 -11.95
C PHE A 168 1.21 32.45 -12.95
N GLU A 169 1.52 32.37 -14.23
CA GLU A 169 0.66 32.84 -15.30
C GLU A 169 0.23 31.67 -16.17
N ALA A 170 -1.04 31.60 -16.48
CA ALA A 170 -1.62 30.56 -17.31
C ALA A 170 -2.60 31.16 -18.32
N THR A 171 -2.34 30.94 -19.60
CA THR A 171 -3.20 31.33 -20.72
C THR A 171 -3.89 30.07 -21.26
N PRO A 172 -5.24 29.97 -21.24
CA PRO A 172 -5.96 28.74 -21.51
C PRO A 172 -5.93 28.29 -22.98
N ASN A 173 -5.93 29.25 -23.93
CA ASN A 173 -6.24 29.01 -25.34
C ASN A 173 -7.61 28.32 -25.55
N GLU A 174 -7.84 27.67 -26.70
CA GLU A 174 -9.12 27.02 -26.99
C GLU A 174 -9.27 25.67 -26.26
N PRO A 175 -10.49 25.32 -25.81
CA PRO A 175 -10.76 23.98 -25.29
C PRO A 175 -10.54 22.90 -26.33
N CYS A 176 -10.07 21.74 -25.88
CA CYS A 176 -9.73 20.59 -26.73
C CYS A 176 -10.67 19.40 -26.50
N THR A 177 -10.74 18.52 -27.50
CA THR A 177 -11.39 17.22 -27.42
C THR A 177 -10.43 16.11 -27.82
N PHE A 178 -10.65 14.90 -27.33
CA PHE A 178 -9.97 13.72 -27.81
C PHE A 178 -10.38 13.42 -29.25
N GLY A 179 -9.41 13.24 -30.13
CA GLY A 179 -9.61 12.80 -31.51
C GLY A 179 -9.60 11.28 -31.65
N VAL A 180 -9.25 10.81 -32.83
CA VAL A 180 -9.15 9.38 -33.14
C VAL A 180 -8.16 8.68 -32.21
N ILE A 181 -8.58 7.55 -31.63
CA ILE A 181 -7.76 6.72 -30.76
C ILE A 181 -7.19 5.54 -31.55
N ASN A 182 -5.88 5.55 -31.75
CA ASN A 182 -5.16 4.48 -32.44
C ASN A 182 -4.45 3.57 -31.45
N VAL A 183 -4.95 2.35 -31.28
CA VAL A 183 -4.31 1.32 -30.45
C VAL A 183 -3.42 0.46 -31.33
N ALA A 184 -2.11 0.42 -31.03
CA ALA A 184 -1.17 -0.46 -31.74
C ALA A 184 -1.51 -1.94 -31.45
N SER A 185 -1.41 -2.79 -32.48
CA SER A 185 -1.66 -4.23 -32.29
C SER A 185 -0.52 -4.89 -31.57
N THR A 186 -0.85 -5.83 -30.69
CA THR A 186 0.07 -6.80 -30.11
C THR A 186 -0.37 -8.22 -30.50
N PRO A 187 0.54 -9.21 -30.45
CA PRO A 187 0.19 -10.57 -30.90
C PRO A 187 -0.92 -11.24 -30.09
N ASN A 188 -0.97 -10.96 -28.77
CA ASN A 188 -1.81 -11.73 -27.84
C ASN A 188 -2.81 -10.88 -27.06
N ILE A 189 -2.97 -9.60 -27.38
CA ILE A 189 -3.94 -8.72 -26.70
C ILE A 189 -4.76 -7.99 -27.76
N ASN A 190 -6.08 -8.13 -27.66
CA ASN A 190 -7.03 -7.49 -28.56
C ASN A 190 -7.05 -5.97 -28.37
N LYS A 191 -7.14 -5.23 -29.48
CA LYS A 191 -7.22 -3.76 -29.50
C LYS A 191 -8.48 -3.22 -28.80
N GLU A 192 -9.61 -3.87 -29.05
CA GLU A 192 -10.90 -3.47 -28.47
C GLU A 192 -10.87 -3.62 -26.96
N LEU A 193 -10.21 -4.67 -26.43
CA LEU A 193 -10.01 -4.85 -25.00
C LEU A 193 -9.11 -3.74 -24.45
N THR A 194 -7.98 -3.44 -25.09
CA THR A 194 -7.09 -2.35 -24.69
C THR A 194 -7.83 -1.01 -24.68
N ASN A 195 -8.61 -0.73 -25.73
CA ASN A 195 -9.40 0.49 -25.83
C ASN A 195 -10.44 0.60 -24.70
N SER A 196 -11.06 -0.51 -24.28
CA SER A 196 -12.07 -0.53 -23.21
C SER A 196 -11.51 -0.24 -21.81
N ILE A 197 -10.18 -0.32 -21.64
CA ILE A 197 -9.50 0.01 -20.39
C ILE A 197 -9.26 1.53 -20.26
N LEU A 198 -9.27 2.26 -21.38
CA LEU A 198 -9.07 3.71 -21.37
C LEU A 198 -10.19 4.43 -20.64
N HIS A 199 -9.85 5.54 -20.01
CA HIS A 199 -10.76 6.39 -19.23
C HIS A 199 -11.32 7.58 -20.05
N PHE A 200 -11.17 7.54 -21.37
CA PHE A 200 -11.71 8.53 -22.30
C PHE A 200 -12.10 7.85 -23.61
N ASN A 201 -12.97 8.51 -24.37
CA ASN A 201 -13.40 8.08 -25.72
C ASN A 201 -13.14 9.19 -26.73
N GLU A 202 -13.18 8.85 -28.01
CA GLU A 202 -13.16 9.82 -29.12
C GLU A 202 -14.33 10.81 -28.97
N GLY A 203 -14.05 12.11 -29.07
CA GLY A 203 -15.01 13.19 -28.94
C GLY A 203 -15.24 13.69 -27.51
N ASP A 204 -14.78 12.97 -26.48
CA ASP A 204 -14.84 13.45 -25.09
C ASP A 204 -14.01 14.74 -24.92
N PRO A 205 -14.37 15.65 -24.00
CA PRO A 205 -13.50 16.76 -23.62
C PRO A 205 -12.14 16.24 -23.16
N TYR A 206 -11.07 16.92 -23.62
CA TYR A 206 -9.72 16.56 -23.21
C TYR A 206 -9.58 16.63 -21.69
N ASN A 207 -8.98 15.60 -21.10
CA ASN A 207 -8.77 15.50 -19.66
C ASN A 207 -7.44 14.80 -19.39
N LEU A 208 -6.50 15.50 -18.76
CA LEU A 208 -5.16 14.97 -18.48
C LEU A 208 -5.19 13.84 -17.42
N SER A 209 -6.07 13.97 -16.41
CA SER A 209 -6.29 12.91 -15.42
C SER A 209 -6.79 11.62 -16.07
N ALA A 210 -7.71 11.70 -17.05
CA ALA A 210 -8.20 10.53 -17.76
C ALA A 210 -7.11 9.79 -18.54
N ILE A 211 -6.13 10.52 -19.11
CA ILE A 211 -4.93 9.93 -19.72
C ILE A 211 -4.08 9.22 -18.65
N GLN A 212 -3.83 9.86 -17.52
CA GLN A 212 -3.05 9.30 -16.43
C GLN A 212 -3.73 8.06 -15.83
N GLU A 213 -5.04 8.11 -15.59
CA GLU A 213 -5.84 6.98 -15.11
C GLU A 213 -5.82 5.81 -16.10
N SER A 214 -5.89 6.10 -17.41
CA SER A 214 -5.75 5.09 -18.46
C SER A 214 -4.37 4.44 -18.44
N TYR A 215 -3.33 5.24 -18.26
CA TYR A 215 -1.96 4.76 -18.11
C TYR A 215 -1.82 3.82 -16.92
N GLU A 216 -2.33 4.22 -15.75
CA GLU A 216 -2.33 3.41 -14.54
C GLU A 216 -3.15 2.13 -14.68
N ALA A 217 -4.33 2.21 -15.33
CA ALA A 217 -5.20 1.06 -15.55
C ALA A 217 -4.57 0.03 -16.48
N LEU A 218 -3.87 0.47 -17.54
CA LEU A 218 -3.13 -0.41 -18.43
C LEU A 218 -1.90 -1.03 -17.73
N TYR A 219 -1.14 -0.24 -16.96
CA TYR A 219 -0.01 -0.77 -16.18
C TYR A 219 -0.43 -1.73 -15.07
N ALA A 220 -1.64 -1.60 -14.55
CA ALA A 220 -2.19 -2.54 -13.58
C ALA A 220 -2.41 -3.94 -14.17
N GLN A 221 -2.42 -4.06 -15.52
CA GLN A 221 -2.46 -5.35 -16.20
C GLN A 221 -1.08 -5.98 -16.16
N GLU A 222 -0.89 -7.00 -15.36
CA GLU A 222 0.42 -7.65 -15.14
C GLU A 222 1.06 -8.22 -16.42
N ALA A 223 0.27 -8.43 -17.48
CA ALA A 223 0.73 -8.87 -18.80
C ALA A 223 1.43 -7.77 -19.60
N ILE A 224 1.26 -6.51 -19.22
CA ILE A 224 1.80 -5.34 -19.91
C ILE A 224 3.08 -4.88 -19.21
N ALA A 225 4.20 -4.90 -19.96
CA ALA A 225 5.50 -4.46 -19.47
C ALA A 225 5.73 -2.97 -19.65
N ARG A 226 5.18 -2.40 -20.74
CA ARG A 226 5.30 -0.96 -21.05
C ARG A 226 4.02 -0.45 -21.70
N VAL A 227 3.66 0.76 -21.33
CA VAL A 227 2.57 1.55 -21.93
C VAL A 227 3.15 2.86 -22.45
N THR A 228 2.71 3.30 -23.59
CA THR A 228 2.93 4.65 -24.11
C THR A 228 1.60 5.19 -24.61
N ILE A 229 1.18 6.32 -24.06
CA ILE A 229 0.03 7.09 -24.55
C ILE A 229 0.59 8.42 -25.05
N ASN A 230 0.51 8.64 -26.36
CA ASN A 230 1.02 9.84 -27.01
C ASN A 230 -0.14 10.75 -27.39
N ASP A 231 -0.13 11.99 -26.87
CA ASP A 231 -1.07 13.08 -27.13
C ASP A 231 -0.42 14.27 -27.83
N ASN A 232 0.77 14.12 -28.40
CA ASN A 232 1.56 15.24 -28.95
C ASN A 232 1.15 15.66 -30.36
N ASP A 233 0.49 14.79 -31.14
CA ASP A 233 0.11 15.06 -32.52
C ASP A 233 -1.17 15.90 -32.62
N ARG A 234 -1.13 17.10 -32.00
CA ARG A 234 -2.30 17.98 -31.86
C ARG A 234 -2.59 18.70 -33.18
N ASN A 235 -3.84 18.69 -33.58
CA ASN A 235 -4.32 19.45 -34.73
C ASN A 235 -5.36 20.50 -34.27
N GLY A 236 -4.88 21.66 -33.84
CA GLY A 236 -5.70 22.71 -33.25
C GLY A 236 -6.28 22.24 -31.90
N SER A 237 -7.61 22.22 -31.79
CA SER A 237 -8.35 21.79 -30.60
C SER A 237 -8.69 20.28 -30.55
N VAL A 238 -8.26 19.49 -31.54
CA VAL A 238 -8.45 18.04 -31.56
C VAL A 238 -7.12 17.34 -31.26
N VAL A 239 -7.13 16.41 -30.30
CA VAL A 239 -5.96 15.68 -29.83
C VAL A 239 -6.09 14.20 -30.20
N PRO A 240 -5.50 13.76 -31.35
CA PRO A 240 -5.40 12.34 -31.66
C PRO A 240 -4.54 11.63 -30.61
N ILE A 241 -4.96 10.42 -30.24
CA ILE A 241 -4.24 9.63 -29.25
C ILE A 241 -3.68 8.36 -29.90
N THR A 242 -2.41 8.08 -29.65
CA THR A 242 -1.78 6.81 -30.02
C THR A 242 -1.43 6.05 -28.74
N VAL A 243 -1.98 4.85 -28.59
CA VAL A 243 -1.71 3.93 -27.48
C VAL A 243 -0.85 2.78 -28.00
N ALA A 244 0.33 2.60 -27.44
CA ALA A 244 1.19 1.47 -27.68
C ALA A 244 1.45 0.72 -26.36
N ILE A 245 1.32 -0.60 -26.42
CA ILE A 245 1.61 -1.49 -25.30
C ILE A 245 2.64 -2.53 -25.72
N GLU A 246 3.52 -2.88 -24.79
CA GLU A 246 4.47 -3.99 -24.93
C GLU A 246 4.12 -5.08 -23.94
N GLU A 247 3.99 -6.31 -24.41
CA GLU A 247 3.70 -7.45 -23.55
C GLU A 247 4.95 -7.86 -22.74
N THR A 248 4.74 -8.44 -21.57
CA THR A 248 5.84 -8.97 -20.76
C THR A 248 6.48 -10.19 -21.44
N GLU A 249 7.81 -10.21 -21.53
CA GLU A 249 8.56 -11.36 -22.06
C GLU A 249 8.48 -12.59 -21.15
N LYS A 250 8.22 -12.39 -19.86
CA LYS A 250 8.14 -13.44 -18.85
C LYS A 250 6.72 -13.58 -18.33
N PRO A 251 5.85 -14.32 -19.03
CA PRO A 251 4.42 -14.39 -18.65
C PRO A 251 4.17 -15.13 -17.32
N ILE A 252 5.11 -15.95 -16.85
CA ILE A 252 4.98 -16.69 -15.60
C ILE A 252 5.69 -15.94 -14.47
N ARG A 253 4.95 -15.72 -13.38
CA ARG A 253 5.45 -15.16 -12.13
C ARG A 253 5.37 -16.18 -11.03
N PHE A 254 6.47 -16.34 -10.30
CA PHE A 254 6.53 -17.10 -9.06
C PHE A 254 6.52 -16.17 -7.86
N THR A 255 5.81 -16.55 -6.84
CA THR A 255 5.79 -15.88 -5.54
C THR A 255 6.11 -16.90 -4.46
N ALA A 256 6.97 -16.54 -3.51
CA ALA A 256 7.24 -17.34 -2.33
C ALA A 256 7.48 -16.41 -1.15
N GLY A 257 7.01 -16.82 0.02
CA GLY A 257 7.19 -16.07 1.26
C GLY A 257 7.24 -16.99 2.46
N LEU A 258 7.94 -16.54 3.48
CA LEU A 258 8.02 -17.18 4.79
C LEU A 258 7.78 -16.11 5.85
N GLY A 259 7.16 -16.48 6.96
CA GLY A 259 6.95 -15.58 8.07
C GLY A 259 6.56 -16.33 9.34
N TYR A 260 6.33 -15.57 10.38
CA TYR A 260 5.88 -16.07 11.67
C TYR A 260 4.89 -15.08 12.28
N SER A 261 3.85 -15.60 12.89
CA SER A 261 2.97 -14.81 13.77
C SER A 261 2.61 -15.62 15.01
N SER A 262 2.45 -14.94 16.14
CA SER A 262 1.93 -15.57 17.37
C SER A 262 0.53 -16.16 17.18
N ASP A 263 -0.24 -15.64 16.23
CA ASP A 263 -1.62 -16.06 15.96
C ASP A 263 -1.69 -17.39 15.19
N GLN A 264 -0.74 -17.64 14.28
CA GLN A 264 -0.83 -18.78 13.34
C GLN A 264 0.44 -19.63 13.26
N GLY A 265 1.47 -19.28 14.04
CA GLY A 265 2.76 -19.96 14.04
C GLY A 265 3.62 -19.64 12.81
N ILE A 266 4.47 -20.59 12.41
CA ILE A 266 5.28 -20.48 11.20
C ILE A 266 4.37 -20.64 9.98
N GLY A 267 4.55 -19.74 9.01
CA GLY A 267 3.77 -19.75 7.77
C GLY A 267 4.65 -19.70 6.53
N ALA A 268 4.15 -20.28 5.46
CA ALA A 268 4.73 -20.21 4.12
C ALA A 268 3.63 -19.92 3.09
N LEU A 269 3.99 -19.17 2.06
CA LEU A 269 3.14 -18.99 0.88
C LEU A 269 3.93 -19.31 -0.38
N MET A 270 3.25 -19.88 -1.35
CA MET A 270 3.77 -20.15 -2.70
C MET A 270 2.69 -19.82 -3.71
N GLY A 271 3.09 -19.24 -4.83
CA GLY A 271 2.18 -18.93 -5.92
C GLY A 271 2.85 -19.04 -7.27
N ILE A 272 2.10 -19.43 -8.27
CA ILE A 272 2.46 -19.37 -9.67
C ILE A 272 1.32 -18.71 -10.44
N LYS A 273 1.62 -17.70 -11.24
CA LYS A 273 0.65 -16.98 -12.04
C LYS A 273 1.12 -16.86 -13.48
N HIS A 274 0.27 -17.29 -14.42
CA HIS A 274 0.44 -16.97 -15.83
C HIS A 274 -0.35 -15.69 -16.14
N ARG A 275 0.35 -14.61 -16.52
CA ARG A 275 -0.17 -13.23 -16.60
C ARG A 275 -0.90 -12.89 -17.90
N ASN A 276 -0.82 -13.76 -18.92
CA ASN A 276 -1.56 -13.67 -20.17
C ASN A 276 -1.91 -15.08 -20.67
N PHE A 277 -2.69 -15.83 -19.88
CA PHE A 277 -3.08 -17.20 -20.16
C PHE A 277 -4.07 -17.24 -21.34
N LEU A 278 -3.70 -17.88 -22.42
CA LEU A 278 -4.50 -17.91 -23.66
C LEU A 278 -4.80 -16.52 -24.27
N GLY A 279 -3.98 -15.51 -23.97
CA GLY A 279 -4.15 -14.17 -24.51
C GLY A 279 -5.22 -13.30 -23.83
N ASP A 280 -5.39 -12.08 -24.32
CA ASP A 280 -6.40 -11.10 -23.91
C ASP A 280 -6.40 -10.80 -22.40
N LEU A 281 -5.19 -10.68 -21.83
CA LEU A 281 -4.99 -10.35 -20.41
C LEU A 281 -5.62 -11.34 -19.42
N LYS A 282 -6.03 -12.53 -19.88
CA LYS A 282 -6.53 -13.58 -18.98
C LYS A 282 -5.42 -14.05 -18.06
N THR A 283 -5.71 -14.24 -16.79
CA THR A 283 -4.72 -14.74 -15.83
C THR A 283 -5.15 -16.06 -15.22
N LEU A 284 -4.20 -16.96 -15.06
CA LEU A 284 -4.39 -18.20 -14.30
C LEU A 284 -3.39 -18.20 -13.16
N SER A 285 -3.87 -18.27 -11.92
CA SER A 285 -3.03 -18.40 -10.73
C SER A 285 -3.32 -19.71 -9.99
N LEU A 286 -2.27 -20.26 -9.39
CA LEU A 286 -2.32 -21.32 -8.40
C LEU A 286 -1.58 -20.80 -7.18
N ASP A 287 -2.26 -20.78 -6.05
CA ASP A 287 -1.75 -20.23 -4.80
C ASP A 287 -1.90 -21.28 -3.69
N ALA A 288 -0.90 -21.36 -2.82
CA ALA A 288 -0.95 -22.21 -1.63
C ALA A 288 -0.39 -21.46 -0.44
N ARG A 289 -1.05 -21.58 0.71
CA ARG A 289 -0.65 -21.01 2.00
C ARG A 289 -0.69 -22.08 3.06
N PHE A 290 0.31 -22.07 3.90
CA PHE A 290 0.47 -23.04 4.98
C PHE A 290 0.80 -22.30 6.27
N SER A 291 0.14 -22.65 7.36
CA SER A 291 0.51 -22.26 8.72
C SER A 291 0.32 -23.45 9.65
N GLU A 292 0.63 -23.30 10.93
CA GLU A 292 0.44 -24.39 11.91
C GLU A 292 -1.04 -24.76 12.09
N ILE A 293 -1.94 -23.79 11.85
CA ILE A 293 -3.38 -23.98 12.06
C ILE A 293 -4.20 -23.95 10.77
N LYS A 294 -3.63 -23.53 9.62
CA LYS A 294 -4.39 -23.41 8.37
C LYS A 294 -3.56 -23.82 7.18
N GLN A 295 -4.15 -24.62 6.30
CA GLN A 295 -3.64 -24.97 4.99
C GLN A 295 -4.67 -24.55 3.94
N GLU A 296 -4.24 -23.88 2.91
CA GLU A 296 -5.11 -23.38 1.84
C GLU A 296 -4.43 -23.56 0.50
N ALA A 297 -5.16 -24.03 -0.48
CA ALA A 297 -4.72 -24.08 -1.87
C ALA A 297 -5.86 -23.65 -2.78
N SER A 298 -5.60 -22.80 -3.76
CA SER A 298 -6.61 -22.36 -4.72
C SER A 298 -6.06 -22.18 -6.12
N GLY A 299 -6.94 -22.33 -7.11
CA GLY A 299 -6.72 -22.03 -8.50
C GLY A 299 -7.73 -20.98 -8.96
N THR A 300 -7.27 -19.88 -9.55
CA THR A 300 -8.13 -18.80 -10.02
C THR A 300 -7.88 -18.51 -11.49
N LEU A 301 -8.93 -18.55 -12.29
CA LEU A 301 -8.96 -18.04 -13.66
C LEU A 301 -9.67 -16.69 -13.66
N SER A 302 -8.98 -15.65 -14.13
CA SER A 302 -9.55 -14.30 -14.28
C SER A 302 -9.61 -13.92 -15.75
N ILE A 303 -10.79 -13.51 -16.20
CA ILE A 303 -11.08 -13.13 -17.59
C ILE A 303 -11.54 -11.68 -17.59
N PRO A 304 -10.73 -10.73 -18.08
CA PRO A 304 -11.16 -9.36 -18.23
C PRO A 304 -12.28 -9.26 -19.27
N LEU A 305 -13.23 -8.40 -18.97
CA LEU A 305 -14.30 -8.01 -19.86
C LEU A 305 -14.12 -6.54 -20.26
N TYR A 306 -15.00 -6.04 -21.11
CA TYR A 306 -15.04 -4.62 -21.42
C TYR A 306 -15.50 -3.78 -20.21
N ASN A 307 -15.23 -2.49 -20.24
CA ASN A 307 -15.68 -1.52 -19.23
C ASN A 307 -15.21 -1.84 -17.81
N ARG A 308 -13.93 -2.21 -17.63
CA ARG A 308 -13.30 -2.44 -16.30
C ARG A 308 -13.94 -3.57 -15.49
N ALA A 309 -14.71 -4.42 -16.14
CA ALA A 309 -15.28 -5.61 -15.52
C ALA A 309 -14.38 -6.82 -15.75
N SER A 310 -14.49 -7.82 -14.88
CA SER A 310 -13.81 -9.12 -15.04
C SER A 310 -14.63 -10.24 -14.41
N VAL A 311 -14.56 -11.42 -15.01
CA VAL A 311 -15.13 -12.65 -14.42
C VAL A 311 -14.01 -13.44 -13.80
N HIS A 312 -14.23 -13.94 -12.58
CA HIS A 312 -13.30 -14.78 -11.86
C HIS A 312 -13.97 -16.11 -11.51
N GLY A 313 -13.34 -17.20 -11.94
CA GLY A 313 -13.67 -18.55 -11.50
C GLY A 313 -12.55 -19.01 -10.56
N GLU A 314 -12.88 -19.39 -9.35
CA GLU A 314 -11.97 -19.87 -8.32
C GLU A 314 -12.43 -21.21 -7.78
N VAL A 315 -11.51 -22.15 -7.64
CA VAL A 315 -11.71 -23.41 -6.91
C VAL A 315 -10.62 -23.51 -5.86
N GLY A 316 -10.98 -23.94 -4.67
CA GLY A 316 -10.01 -24.01 -3.58
C GLY A 316 -10.35 -25.04 -2.52
N TYR A 317 -9.35 -25.34 -1.72
CA TYR A 317 -9.40 -26.22 -0.56
C TYR A 317 -8.83 -25.49 0.65
N VAL A 318 -9.51 -25.61 1.77
CA VAL A 318 -9.07 -25.08 3.07
C VAL A 318 -9.17 -26.18 4.12
N ASP A 319 -8.12 -26.37 4.90
CA ASP A 319 -8.11 -27.21 6.09
C ASP A 319 -7.65 -26.33 7.26
N GLU A 320 -8.51 -26.16 8.26
CA GLU A 320 -8.31 -25.21 9.35
C GLU A 320 -8.61 -25.82 10.70
N LEU A 321 -7.66 -25.67 11.63
CA LEU A 321 -7.77 -26.09 13.01
C LEU A 321 -8.35 -24.96 13.84
N PHE A 322 -9.42 -25.24 14.54
CA PHE A 322 -10.02 -24.40 15.57
C PHE A 322 -9.83 -25.07 16.94
N ASP A 323 -9.84 -24.29 18.00
CA ASP A 323 -9.91 -24.86 19.32
C ASP A 323 -11.25 -25.57 19.47
N GLY A 324 -11.21 -26.88 19.65
CA GLY A 324 -12.38 -27.69 19.81
C GLY A 324 -12.86 -28.46 18.57
N TYR A 325 -12.43 -28.15 17.35
CA TYR A 325 -12.79 -28.89 16.13
C TYR A 325 -11.84 -28.60 14.97
N ARG A 326 -11.97 -29.35 13.89
CA ARG A 326 -11.30 -29.12 12.63
C ARG A 326 -12.32 -28.93 11.50
N SER A 327 -12.06 -27.99 10.60
CA SER A 327 -12.89 -27.70 9.44
C SER A 327 -12.10 -27.93 8.16
N GLN A 328 -12.66 -28.73 7.25
CA GLN A 328 -12.17 -28.87 5.89
C GLN A 328 -13.25 -28.39 4.92
N SER A 329 -12.87 -27.56 3.98
CA SER A 329 -13.79 -27.12 2.94
C SER A 329 -13.18 -27.20 1.54
N VAL A 330 -14.03 -27.57 0.58
CA VAL A 330 -13.80 -27.38 -0.85
C VAL A 330 -14.80 -26.34 -1.32
N PHE A 331 -14.32 -25.34 -2.02
CA PHE A 331 -15.20 -24.28 -2.50
C PHE A 331 -14.99 -24.00 -3.99
N GLU A 332 -16.08 -23.63 -4.63
CA GLU A 332 -16.13 -23.10 -5.98
C GLU A 332 -16.78 -21.72 -5.93
N LYS A 333 -16.17 -20.75 -6.60
CA LYS A 333 -16.65 -19.38 -6.57
C LYS A 333 -16.60 -18.78 -7.97
N LEU A 334 -17.73 -18.26 -8.42
CA LEU A 334 -17.85 -17.54 -9.67
C LEU A 334 -18.29 -16.11 -9.39
N THR A 335 -17.47 -15.14 -9.75
CA THR A 335 -17.75 -13.72 -9.48
C THR A 335 -17.57 -12.84 -10.70
N LEU A 336 -18.43 -11.84 -10.81
CA LEU A 336 -18.28 -10.69 -11.68
C LEU A 336 -17.76 -9.52 -10.83
N LYS A 337 -16.58 -9.01 -11.16
CA LYS A 337 -15.93 -7.88 -10.48
C LYS A 337 -15.92 -6.67 -11.40
N TYR A 338 -16.30 -5.53 -10.86
CA TYR A 338 -16.06 -4.21 -11.45
C TYR A 338 -15.01 -3.48 -10.62
N GLN A 339 -14.03 -2.85 -11.26
CA GLN A 339 -12.95 -2.15 -10.58
C GLN A 339 -12.70 -0.79 -11.20
N ASP A 340 -12.88 0.24 -10.39
CA ASP A 340 -12.60 1.63 -10.73
C ASP A 340 -12.01 2.31 -9.49
N LYS A 341 -10.68 2.47 -9.47
CA LYS A 341 -9.97 2.98 -8.28
C LYS A 341 -10.53 4.35 -7.85
N PRO A 342 -10.71 4.57 -6.54
CA PRO A 342 -10.28 3.72 -5.41
C PRO A 342 -11.27 2.60 -5.06
N SER A 343 -12.31 2.37 -5.85
CA SER A 343 -13.45 1.49 -5.54
C SER A 343 -13.40 0.19 -6.33
N SER A 344 -13.93 -0.88 -5.76
CA SER A 344 -14.29 -2.08 -6.48
C SER A 344 -15.56 -2.70 -5.89
N ALA A 345 -16.33 -3.37 -6.75
CA ALA A 345 -17.50 -4.13 -6.36
C ALA A 345 -17.46 -5.51 -7.02
N LEU A 346 -17.94 -6.53 -6.33
CA LEU A 346 -18.15 -7.85 -6.91
C LEU A 346 -19.48 -8.44 -6.47
N VAL A 347 -20.04 -9.25 -7.34
CA VAL A 347 -21.21 -10.09 -7.05
C VAL A 347 -20.95 -11.48 -7.60
N GLY A 348 -21.52 -12.51 -7.00
CA GLY A 348 -21.30 -13.87 -7.49
C GLY A 348 -22.00 -14.94 -6.69
N LEU A 349 -21.56 -16.16 -6.95
CA LEU A 349 -22.03 -17.38 -6.29
C LEU A 349 -20.84 -18.09 -5.68
N LEU A 350 -21.03 -18.59 -4.47
CA LEU A 350 -20.11 -19.45 -3.74
C LEU A 350 -20.82 -20.77 -3.46
N PHE A 351 -20.25 -21.86 -3.93
CA PHE A 351 -20.58 -23.20 -3.48
C PHE A 351 -19.50 -23.65 -2.51
N ASN A 352 -19.88 -24.04 -1.31
CA ASN A 352 -18.97 -24.50 -0.25
C ASN A 352 -19.44 -25.83 0.28
N GLU A 353 -18.59 -26.84 0.16
CA GLU A 353 -18.72 -28.14 0.79
C GLU A 353 -17.79 -28.17 1.99
N GLU A 354 -18.36 -28.22 3.19
CA GLU A 354 -17.61 -28.14 4.44
C GLU A 354 -17.86 -29.33 5.36
N ASN A 355 -16.77 -29.94 5.80
CA ASN A 355 -16.76 -31.05 6.75
C ASN A 355 -16.17 -30.58 8.09
N THR A 356 -17.00 -30.54 9.12
CA THR A 356 -16.59 -30.33 10.52
C THR A 356 -16.35 -31.66 11.18
N TYR A 357 -15.17 -31.90 11.76
CA TYR A 357 -14.79 -33.17 12.34
C TYR A 357 -13.80 -32.99 13.50
N GLN A 358 -13.44 -34.09 14.18
CA GLN A 358 -12.60 -34.09 15.38
C GLN A 358 -13.11 -33.13 16.46
N SER A 359 -14.42 -33.03 16.57
CA SER A 359 -15.05 -32.17 17.58
C SER A 359 -14.82 -32.72 18.98
N SER A 360 -14.32 -31.87 19.87
CA SER A 360 -14.19 -32.13 21.31
C SER A 360 -15.54 -32.03 22.02
N ASN A 361 -16.52 -31.33 21.44
CA ASN A 361 -17.85 -31.11 21.96
C ASN A 361 -18.85 -31.05 20.79
N THR A 362 -19.50 -32.21 20.50
CA THR A 362 -20.42 -32.34 19.36
C THR A 362 -21.73 -31.58 19.52
N GLU A 363 -22.07 -31.10 20.70
CA GLU A 363 -23.22 -30.24 20.92
C GLU A 363 -22.90 -28.80 20.45
N ALA A 364 -21.71 -28.31 20.80
CA ALA A 364 -21.24 -26.96 20.42
C ALA A 364 -20.75 -26.91 18.95
N PHE A 365 -20.06 -27.96 18.53
CA PHE A 365 -19.45 -28.09 17.19
C PHE A 365 -19.85 -29.45 16.58
N PRO A 366 -21.04 -29.56 15.99
CA PRO A 366 -21.50 -30.82 15.40
C PRO A 366 -20.54 -31.31 14.31
N ASN A 367 -20.14 -32.60 14.39
CA ASN A 367 -19.48 -33.25 13.28
C ASN A 367 -20.52 -33.43 12.17
N ASN A 368 -20.38 -32.70 11.10
CA ASN A 368 -21.30 -32.72 9.96
C ASN A 368 -20.59 -32.42 8.65
N HIS A 369 -21.25 -32.73 7.57
CA HIS A 369 -20.86 -32.45 6.21
C HIS A 369 -21.97 -31.64 5.57
N LEU A 370 -21.69 -30.38 5.25
CA LEU A 370 -22.68 -29.40 4.81
C LEU A 370 -22.36 -28.89 3.42
N PHE A 371 -23.37 -28.73 2.62
CA PHE A 371 -23.32 -28.07 1.31
C PHE A 371 -24.02 -26.72 1.42
N ILE A 372 -23.37 -25.68 0.99
CA ILE A 372 -23.89 -24.31 1.07
C ILE A 372 -23.69 -23.58 -0.27
N LEU A 373 -24.78 -23.31 -0.97
CA LEU A 373 -24.77 -22.45 -2.15
C LEU A 373 -25.21 -21.05 -1.75
N SER A 374 -24.32 -20.08 -1.90
CA SER A 374 -24.53 -18.71 -1.43
C SER A 374 -24.33 -17.68 -2.55
N PRO A 375 -25.32 -16.89 -2.94
CA PRO A 375 -25.06 -15.59 -3.52
C PRO A 375 -24.25 -14.73 -2.55
N LEU A 376 -23.32 -13.96 -3.12
CA LEU A 376 -22.47 -13.05 -2.36
C LEU A 376 -22.27 -11.73 -3.08
N GLY A 377 -21.98 -10.69 -2.30
CA GLY A 377 -21.61 -9.38 -2.79
C GLY A 377 -20.55 -8.76 -1.89
N GLU A 378 -19.66 -7.99 -2.50
CA GLU A 378 -18.62 -7.25 -1.78
C GLU A 378 -18.40 -5.89 -2.43
N ILE A 379 -18.24 -4.85 -1.62
CA ILE A 379 -17.81 -3.51 -2.03
C ILE A 379 -16.55 -3.19 -1.24
N ASN A 380 -15.53 -2.69 -1.93
CA ASN A 380 -14.28 -2.27 -1.31
C ASN A 380 -13.88 -0.89 -1.83
N ILE A 381 -13.49 0.00 -0.91
CA ILE A 381 -12.96 1.33 -1.20
C ILE A 381 -11.65 1.46 -0.44
N ASP A 382 -10.55 1.77 -1.13
CA ASP A 382 -9.23 1.90 -0.51
C ASP A 382 -8.49 3.13 -1.05
N THR A 383 -8.40 4.16 -0.20
CA THR A 383 -7.72 5.43 -0.49
C THR A 383 -6.40 5.58 0.28
N ARG A 384 -5.92 4.50 0.92
CA ARG A 384 -4.69 4.56 1.71
C ARG A 384 -3.49 4.84 0.82
N ASP A 385 -2.57 5.65 1.33
CA ASP A 385 -1.36 6.09 0.61
C ASP A 385 -0.40 4.93 0.28
N LYS A 386 -0.30 3.93 1.17
CA LYS A 386 0.56 2.75 1.01
C LYS A 386 -0.12 1.49 1.54
N PRO A 387 -0.04 0.35 0.83
CA PRO A 387 -0.64 -0.90 1.29
C PRO A 387 0.01 -1.45 2.57
N LEU A 388 1.36 -1.42 2.67
CA LEU A 388 2.12 -2.10 3.73
C LEU A 388 2.33 -1.28 5.01
N ASP A 389 2.43 0.05 4.92
CA ASP A 389 2.61 0.95 6.06
C ASP A 389 1.81 2.24 5.82
N PRO A 390 0.47 2.15 5.83
CA PRO A 390 -0.37 3.30 5.57
C PRO A 390 -0.24 4.33 6.70
N LYS A 391 -0.14 5.60 6.28
CA LYS A 391 -0.09 6.75 7.18
C LYS A 391 -1.31 7.65 7.05
N LYS A 392 -1.99 7.60 5.90
CA LYS A 392 -3.12 8.47 5.57
C LYS A 392 -4.12 7.77 4.68
N GLY A 393 -5.39 8.17 4.80
CA GLY A 393 -6.49 7.68 3.99
C GLY A 393 -7.41 6.74 4.74
N TYR A 394 -8.36 6.17 4.03
CA TYR A 394 -9.32 5.23 4.61
C TYR A 394 -9.48 4.00 3.73
N TRP A 395 -9.89 2.92 4.36
CA TRP A 395 -10.31 1.68 3.74
C TRP A 395 -11.67 1.27 4.28
N LEU A 396 -12.58 0.89 3.40
CA LEU A 396 -13.92 0.39 3.73
C LEU A 396 -14.18 -0.88 2.94
N ASN A 397 -14.68 -1.92 3.60
CA ASN A 397 -15.07 -3.17 2.98
C ASN A 397 -16.41 -3.63 3.55
N ALA A 398 -17.35 -3.92 2.67
CA ALA A 398 -18.67 -4.46 3.02
C ALA A 398 -18.88 -5.77 2.27
N LYS A 399 -19.15 -6.85 3.00
CA LYS A 399 -19.44 -8.18 2.46
C LYS A 399 -20.81 -8.64 2.93
N ALA A 400 -21.57 -9.26 2.04
CA ALA A 400 -22.82 -9.92 2.35
C ALA A 400 -22.89 -11.25 1.62
N GLN A 401 -23.39 -12.27 2.29
CA GLN A 401 -23.67 -13.58 1.70
C GLN A 401 -24.85 -14.23 2.42
N GLY A 402 -25.55 -15.12 1.73
CA GLY A 402 -26.65 -15.85 2.32
C GLY A 402 -27.08 -17.03 1.45
N SER A 403 -27.94 -17.88 1.97
CA SER A 403 -28.52 -18.97 1.21
C SER A 403 -29.95 -19.25 1.65
N LEU A 404 -30.63 -20.05 0.85
CA LEU A 404 -31.94 -20.64 1.16
C LEU A 404 -31.81 -22.14 1.21
N LEU A 405 -32.39 -22.77 2.23
CA LEU A 405 -32.44 -24.23 2.37
C LEU A 405 -33.14 -24.87 1.15
N ASN A 406 -32.42 -25.75 0.46
CA ASN A 406 -32.91 -26.49 -0.72
C ASN A 406 -32.01 -27.68 -0.98
N GLU A 407 -32.17 -28.37 -2.11
CA GLU A 407 -31.34 -29.52 -2.49
C GLU A 407 -29.85 -29.23 -2.67
N TYR A 408 -29.44 -27.96 -2.75
CA TYR A 408 -28.04 -27.50 -2.90
C TYR A 408 -27.51 -26.76 -1.68
N SER A 409 -28.31 -26.59 -0.63
CA SER A 409 -27.89 -25.82 0.56
C SER A 409 -28.60 -26.32 1.82
N ASP A 410 -27.80 -26.72 2.81
CA ASP A 410 -28.24 -27.25 4.10
C ASP A 410 -28.65 -26.17 5.10
N ALA A 411 -28.64 -24.90 4.71
CA ALA A 411 -29.01 -23.79 5.59
C ALA A 411 -29.73 -22.65 4.85
N THR A 412 -30.70 -22.04 5.53
CA THR A 412 -31.15 -20.69 5.26
C THR A 412 -30.45 -19.75 6.22
N TYR A 413 -29.58 -18.89 5.72
CA TYR A 413 -28.85 -17.94 6.55
C TYR A 413 -28.57 -16.63 5.83
N PHE A 414 -28.19 -15.62 6.62
CA PHE A 414 -27.67 -14.37 6.14
C PHE A 414 -26.48 -13.94 7.00
N LYS A 415 -25.36 -13.58 6.35
CA LYS A 415 -24.13 -13.15 7.00
C LYS A 415 -23.65 -11.85 6.36
N THR A 416 -23.33 -10.86 7.20
CA THR A 416 -22.70 -9.62 6.76
C THR A 416 -21.42 -9.34 7.55
N LEU A 417 -20.51 -8.66 6.92
CA LEU A 417 -19.28 -8.15 7.55
C LEU A 417 -18.97 -6.78 6.97
N LEU A 418 -18.96 -5.77 7.83
CA LEU A 418 -18.50 -4.43 7.53
C LEU A 418 -17.16 -4.22 8.23
N SER A 419 -16.17 -3.76 7.52
CA SER A 419 -14.85 -3.46 8.06
C SER A 419 -14.38 -2.12 7.54
N GLY A 420 -13.71 -1.34 8.37
CA GLY A 420 -13.16 -0.05 7.97
C GLY A 420 -11.94 0.33 8.79
N ALA A 421 -11.09 1.13 8.19
CA ALA A 421 -9.96 1.75 8.84
C ALA A 421 -9.83 3.19 8.35
N TYR A 422 -9.42 4.09 9.23
CA TYR A 422 -9.07 5.47 8.91
C TYR A 422 -7.73 5.81 9.53
N LEU A 423 -6.86 6.45 8.76
CA LEU A 423 -5.54 6.87 9.21
C LEU A 423 -5.34 8.34 8.87
N GLU A 424 -4.75 9.06 9.81
CA GLU A 424 -4.36 10.46 9.63
C GLU A 424 -2.95 10.68 10.17
N SER A 425 -2.12 11.37 9.39
CA SER A 425 -0.74 11.70 9.78
C SER A 425 -0.64 13.14 10.27
N LEU A 426 0.00 13.34 11.41
CA LEU A 426 0.32 14.62 12.02
C LEU A 426 1.85 14.74 12.09
N GLY A 427 2.47 15.15 10.97
CA GLY A 427 3.92 15.05 10.78
C GLY A 427 4.36 13.59 10.73
N GLU A 428 5.27 13.19 11.62
CA GLU A 428 5.73 11.79 11.71
C GLU A 428 4.82 10.89 12.57
N HIS A 429 3.85 11.48 13.26
CA HIS A 429 2.87 10.78 14.10
C HIS A 429 1.69 10.31 13.25
N VAL A 430 1.13 9.13 13.55
CA VAL A 430 -0.05 8.60 12.86
C VAL A 430 -1.09 8.18 13.90
N ILE A 431 -2.33 8.61 13.71
CA ILE A 431 -3.49 8.10 14.43
C ILE A 431 -4.26 7.20 13.46
N GLY A 432 -4.49 5.95 13.86
CA GLY A 432 -5.28 4.98 13.13
C GLY A 432 -6.49 4.55 13.94
N THR A 433 -7.61 4.36 13.26
CA THR A 433 -8.81 3.75 13.85
C THR A 433 -9.26 2.59 12.98
N ARG A 434 -9.81 1.55 13.58
CA ARG A 434 -10.37 0.39 12.90
C ARG A 434 -11.70 0.04 13.52
N LEU A 435 -12.67 -0.31 12.67
CA LEU A 435 -13.98 -0.78 13.07
C LEU A 435 -14.31 -2.04 12.27
N LYS A 436 -14.91 -3.04 12.92
CA LYS A 436 -15.41 -4.25 12.29
C LYS A 436 -16.74 -4.61 12.93
N TRP A 437 -17.76 -4.80 12.11
CA TRP A 437 -19.08 -5.22 12.53
C TRP A 437 -19.51 -6.41 11.68
N GLY A 438 -19.96 -7.48 12.35
CA GLY A 438 -20.42 -8.68 11.68
C GLY A 438 -21.69 -9.22 12.29
N THR A 439 -22.55 -9.83 11.47
CA THR A 439 -23.72 -10.58 11.92
C THR A 439 -23.90 -11.82 11.08
N LEU A 440 -24.23 -12.93 11.75
CA LEU A 440 -24.65 -14.20 11.18
C LEU A 440 -26.00 -14.55 11.78
N ARG A 441 -27.00 -14.76 10.93
CA ARG A 441 -28.31 -15.25 11.35
C ARG A 441 -28.67 -16.49 10.53
N THR A 442 -28.79 -17.63 11.20
CA THR A 442 -29.34 -18.86 10.65
C THR A 442 -30.83 -18.89 10.95
N TYR A 443 -31.66 -19.05 9.91
CA TYR A 443 -33.12 -19.08 10.00
C TYR A 443 -33.64 -20.52 10.01
N ASP A 444 -32.96 -21.41 9.28
CA ASP A 444 -33.33 -22.81 9.15
C ASP A 444 -32.10 -23.64 8.74
N GLY A 445 -32.08 -24.94 9.07
CA GLY A 445 -30.94 -25.80 8.82
C GLY A 445 -29.73 -25.52 9.73
N GLN A 446 -28.55 -25.84 9.25
CA GLN A 446 -27.30 -25.69 10.01
C GLN A 446 -26.24 -24.94 9.20
N THR A 447 -25.60 -23.97 9.83
CA THR A 447 -24.39 -23.33 9.29
C THR A 447 -23.14 -23.92 9.96
N PRO A 448 -22.03 -24.07 9.22
CA PRO A 448 -20.77 -24.54 9.81
C PRO A 448 -20.33 -23.64 10.97
N PRO A 449 -19.71 -24.20 12.05
CA PRO A 449 -19.16 -23.40 13.14
C PRO A 449 -18.11 -22.38 12.67
N SER A 450 -17.37 -22.65 11.60
CA SER A 450 -16.41 -21.75 10.95
C SER A 450 -17.04 -20.47 10.42
N TYR A 451 -18.37 -20.40 10.24
CA TYR A 451 -19.07 -19.19 9.81
C TYR A 451 -19.26 -18.18 10.94
N ARG A 452 -19.12 -18.58 12.20
CA ARG A 452 -19.17 -17.67 13.35
C ARG A 452 -18.00 -16.69 13.35
N PHE A 453 -18.11 -15.62 14.11
CA PHE A 453 -17.05 -14.64 14.28
C PHE A 453 -16.23 -14.98 15.52
N TYR A 454 -14.95 -15.23 15.32
CA TYR A 454 -13.98 -15.44 16.41
C TYR A 454 -13.18 -14.17 16.63
N ALA A 455 -12.96 -13.82 17.90
CA ALA A 455 -12.25 -12.62 18.33
C ALA A 455 -11.04 -12.96 19.20
N GLY A 456 -10.13 -12.00 19.36
CA GLY A 456 -8.81 -12.15 19.99
C GLY A 456 -7.70 -12.27 18.95
N GLY A 457 -6.49 -11.88 19.33
CA GLY A 457 -5.31 -11.88 18.46
C GLY A 457 -4.90 -10.49 18.00
N MET A 458 -3.80 -10.44 17.26
CA MET A 458 -3.13 -9.20 16.83
C MET A 458 -4.02 -8.26 16.01
N ASN A 459 -4.94 -8.81 15.21
CA ASN A 459 -5.84 -8.05 14.35
C ASN A 459 -7.27 -7.90 14.92
N SER A 460 -7.45 -8.20 16.21
CA SER A 460 -8.71 -8.15 16.93
C SER A 460 -8.49 -7.47 18.28
N ASN A 461 -8.87 -8.08 19.39
CA ASN A 461 -8.63 -7.61 20.76
C ASN A 461 -7.30 -8.19 21.27
N ARG A 462 -6.32 -7.32 21.48
CA ARG A 462 -4.93 -7.70 21.79
C ARG A 462 -4.66 -8.09 23.24
N ALA A 463 -5.66 -8.06 24.13
CA ALA A 463 -5.52 -8.66 25.46
C ALA A 463 -5.70 -10.18 25.44
N TYR A 464 -6.22 -10.75 24.34
CA TYR A 464 -6.54 -12.17 24.18
C TYR A 464 -5.70 -12.81 23.10
N THR A 465 -5.39 -14.09 23.26
CA THR A 465 -4.73 -14.88 22.24
C THR A 465 -5.66 -15.09 21.03
N TYR A 466 -5.11 -15.60 19.96
CA TYR A 466 -5.83 -15.75 18.70
C TYR A 466 -7.10 -16.59 18.84
N ARG A 467 -8.26 -16.02 18.50
CA ARG A 467 -9.59 -16.63 18.57
C ARG A 467 -10.07 -17.02 19.97
N ASP A 468 -9.40 -16.64 21.04
CA ASP A 468 -9.69 -17.12 22.39
C ASP A 468 -10.66 -16.23 23.19
N LEU A 469 -11.14 -15.13 22.60
CA LEU A 469 -12.07 -14.22 23.26
C LEU A 469 -13.51 -14.69 23.11
N GLY A 470 -14.26 -14.67 24.20
CA GLY A 470 -15.71 -14.88 24.22
C GLY A 470 -16.17 -16.09 25.03
N PRO A 471 -17.43 -16.52 24.85
CA PRO A 471 -17.98 -17.67 25.55
C PRO A 471 -17.27 -18.95 25.13
N LYS A 472 -17.07 -19.83 26.11
CA LYS A 472 -16.37 -21.11 25.94
C LYS A 472 -17.29 -22.28 26.26
N ASP A 473 -17.02 -23.42 25.65
CA ASP A 473 -17.67 -24.69 26.02
C ASP A 473 -17.12 -25.23 27.35
N SER A 474 -17.63 -26.38 27.79
CA SER A 474 -17.18 -27.03 29.02
C SER A 474 -15.72 -27.49 28.98
N GLY A 475 -15.13 -27.62 27.79
CA GLY A 475 -13.73 -27.96 27.56
C GLY A 475 -12.81 -26.74 27.50
N GLY A 476 -13.36 -25.52 27.59
CA GLY A 476 -12.59 -24.27 27.46
C GLY A 476 -12.40 -23.77 26.04
N ASN A 477 -13.04 -24.40 25.04
CA ASN A 477 -12.89 -24.04 23.63
C ASN A 477 -13.82 -22.87 23.28
N PRO A 478 -13.33 -21.82 22.57
CA PRO A 478 -14.13 -20.67 22.16
C PRO A 478 -15.29 -21.06 21.23
N LEU A 479 -16.49 -20.63 21.58
CA LEU A 479 -17.70 -20.90 20.78
C LEU A 479 -17.83 -19.96 19.57
N GLY A 480 -17.10 -18.84 19.55
CA GLY A 480 -17.31 -17.76 18.60
C GLY A 480 -18.63 -17.02 18.83
N PHE A 481 -18.90 -16.01 18.02
CA PHE A 481 -20.07 -15.13 18.11
C PHE A 481 -20.89 -15.18 16.82
N ASN A 482 -22.19 -15.04 16.94
CA ASN A 482 -23.06 -14.79 15.79
C ASN A 482 -23.13 -13.28 15.43
N ALA A 483 -22.91 -12.40 16.40
CA ALA A 483 -22.75 -10.97 16.14
C ALA A 483 -21.51 -10.43 16.86
N LEU A 484 -20.77 -9.57 16.16
CA LEU A 484 -19.51 -9.01 16.62
C LEU A 484 -19.42 -7.53 16.27
N LEU A 485 -18.97 -6.71 17.21
CA LEU A 485 -18.51 -5.34 16.97
C LEU A 485 -17.12 -5.19 17.60
N GLU A 486 -16.13 -4.84 16.80
CA GLU A 486 -14.77 -4.54 17.25
C GLU A 486 -14.39 -3.14 16.84
N GLY A 487 -13.81 -2.40 17.78
CA GLY A 487 -13.21 -1.09 17.57
C GLY A 487 -11.77 -1.07 18.05
N SER A 488 -10.91 -0.36 17.35
CA SER A 488 -9.51 -0.17 17.75
C SER A 488 -9.06 1.25 17.45
N VAL A 489 -8.31 1.83 18.38
CA VAL A 489 -7.61 3.11 18.17
C VAL A 489 -6.13 2.88 18.43
N GLU A 490 -5.29 3.35 17.51
CA GLU A 490 -3.85 3.18 17.58
C GLU A 490 -3.14 4.51 17.31
N TYR A 491 -2.21 4.88 18.20
CA TYR A 491 -1.33 6.02 18.04
C TYR A 491 0.11 5.54 17.81
N ARG A 492 0.67 5.87 16.64
CA ARG A 492 2.03 5.54 16.24
C ARG A 492 2.91 6.77 16.32
N PHE A 493 4.06 6.66 16.97
CA PHE A 493 5.01 7.75 17.13
C PHE A 493 6.45 7.28 16.83
N PRO A 494 7.29 8.15 16.25
CA PRO A 494 8.68 7.82 15.98
C PRO A 494 9.46 7.69 17.30
N ILE A 495 10.27 6.65 17.41
CA ILE A 495 11.23 6.48 18.53
C ILE A 495 12.63 6.77 17.99
N TYR A 496 13.03 6.03 16.96
CA TYR A 496 14.35 6.18 16.38
C TYR A 496 14.37 5.58 14.97
N SER A 497 14.74 6.38 13.97
CA SER A 497 14.86 5.93 12.58
C SER A 497 13.59 5.22 12.08
N GLN A 498 13.63 3.90 11.83
CA GLN A 498 12.49 3.10 11.37
C GLN A 498 11.73 2.41 12.52
N ILE A 499 12.15 2.63 13.76
CA ILE A 499 11.46 2.10 14.94
C ILE A 499 10.39 3.10 15.36
N ARG A 500 9.17 2.61 15.43
CA ARG A 500 8.00 3.36 15.92
C ARG A 500 7.44 2.70 17.16
N GLY A 501 7.07 3.53 18.13
CA GLY A 501 6.24 3.12 19.26
C GLY A 501 4.78 3.14 18.87
N VAL A 502 4.02 2.30 19.52
CA VAL A 502 2.56 2.20 19.37
C VAL A 502 1.92 2.19 20.76
N LEU A 503 0.87 3.00 20.91
CA LEU A 503 -0.10 2.89 22.01
C LEU A 503 -1.45 2.55 21.39
N PHE A 504 -2.19 1.64 22.02
CA PHE A 504 -3.49 1.23 21.48
C PHE A 504 -4.53 0.96 22.55
N GLY A 505 -5.80 1.02 22.12
CA GLY A 505 -6.95 0.53 22.85
C GLY A 505 -7.87 -0.22 21.90
N ASP A 506 -8.29 -1.42 22.32
CA ASP A 506 -9.24 -2.26 21.58
C ASP A 506 -10.49 -2.46 22.42
N LEU A 507 -11.64 -2.59 21.75
CA LEU A 507 -12.93 -2.82 22.36
C LEU A 507 -13.69 -3.82 21.52
N THR A 508 -14.24 -4.87 22.16
CA THR A 508 -15.01 -5.92 21.47
C THR A 508 -16.32 -6.15 22.21
N PHE A 509 -17.40 -6.22 21.45
CA PHE A 509 -18.72 -6.69 21.87
C PHE A 509 -19.10 -7.90 21.05
N GLY A 510 -19.60 -8.93 21.67
CA GLY A 510 -20.02 -10.14 20.98
C GLY A 510 -21.32 -10.68 21.52
N SER A 511 -22.05 -11.48 20.73
CA SER A 511 -23.28 -12.12 21.13
C SER A 511 -23.55 -13.41 20.33
N ASN A 512 -24.25 -14.35 20.93
CA ASN A 512 -24.83 -15.50 20.22
C ASN A 512 -26.15 -15.18 19.50
N ASN A 513 -26.69 -13.97 19.72
CA ASN A 513 -27.78 -13.41 18.93
C ASN A 513 -27.21 -12.73 17.66
N TYR A 514 -28.09 -12.21 16.81
CA TYR A 514 -27.74 -11.51 15.58
C TYR A 514 -27.41 -10.00 15.76
N ILE A 515 -27.43 -9.50 17.01
CA ILE A 515 -27.01 -8.15 17.41
C ILE A 515 -25.98 -8.29 18.52
N PRO A 516 -24.86 -7.53 18.51
CA PRO A 516 -23.88 -7.54 19.58
C PRO A 516 -24.50 -7.17 20.93
N ASP A 517 -24.04 -7.80 22.00
CA ASP A 517 -24.43 -7.45 23.36
C ASP A 517 -23.52 -6.34 23.89
N TYR A 518 -24.06 -5.15 24.01
CA TYR A 518 -23.33 -3.98 24.49
C TYR A 518 -23.18 -3.90 26.01
N SER A 519 -23.77 -4.83 26.76
CA SER A 519 -23.69 -4.84 28.23
C SER A 519 -22.39 -5.44 28.77
N GLN A 520 -21.65 -6.19 27.94
CA GLN A 520 -20.42 -6.88 28.33
C GLN A 520 -19.29 -6.56 27.33
N PRO A 521 -18.61 -5.43 27.51
CA PRO A 521 -17.44 -5.09 26.70
C PRO A 521 -16.23 -5.93 27.11
N TYR A 522 -15.40 -6.31 26.12
CA TYR A 522 -14.06 -6.84 26.33
C TYR A 522 -13.06 -5.76 25.93
N TRP A 523 -12.24 -5.33 26.88
CA TRP A 523 -11.27 -4.25 26.66
C TRP A 523 -9.87 -4.79 26.43
N ALA A 524 -9.06 -4.02 25.71
CA ALA A 524 -7.62 -4.12 25.74
C ALA A 524 -7.01 -2.74 25.71
N VAL A 525 -5.97 -2.55 26.51
CA VAL A 525 -5.05 -1.42 26.36
C VAL A 525 -3.64 -1.96 26.26
N GLY A 526 -2.78 -1.28 25.53
CA GLY A 526 -1.45 -1.82 25.35
C GLY A 526 -0.48 -0.91 24.63
N THR A 527 0.71 -1.44 24.50
CA THR A 527 1.81 -0.79 23.78
C THR A 527 2.48 -1.77 22.83
N GLY A 528 3.18 -1.24 21.83
CA GLY A 528 3.89 -2.06 20.88
C GLY A 528 5.05 -1.35 20.20
N LEU A 529 5.79 -2.11 19.46
CA LEU A 529 6.89 -1.65 18.61
C LEU A 529 6.64 -2.07 17.17
N ARG A 530 7.00 -1.21 16.24
CA ARG A 530 6.99 -1.48 14.80
C ARG A 530 8.37 -1.19 14.25
N TYR A 531 8.89 -2.11 13.48
CA TYR A 531 10.08 -1.92 12.68
C TYR A 531 9.74 -2.17 11.22
N VAL A 532 9.81 -1.12 10.40
CA VAL A 532 9.46 -1.20 8.98
C VAL A 532 10.67 -1.68 8.20
N THR A 533 10.57 -2.86 7.59
CA THR A 533 11.62 -3.43 6.75
C THR A 533 11.19 -3.46 5.28
N PRO A 534 12.13 -3.56 4.34
CA PRO A 534 11.80 -3.71 2.91
C PRO A 534 10.98 -4.97 2.58
N ILE A 535 11.02 -5.99 3.45
CA ILE A 535 10.31 -7.27 3.28
C ILE A 535 9.02 -7.36 4.10
N GLY A 536 8.60 -6.26 4.74
CA GLY A 536 7.41 -6.18 5.57
C GLY A 536 7.71 -5.76 7.01
N PRO A 537 6.69 -5.34 7.76
CA PRO A 537 6.85 -4.86 9.12
C PRO A 537 7.13 -6.00 10.10
N ILE A 538 8.02 -5.75 11.07
CA ILE A 538 8.13 -6.54 12.29
C ILE A 538 7.31 -5.83 13.36
N ALA A 539 6.39 -6.52 13.99
CA ALA A 539 5.49 -5.98 15.00
C ALA A 539 5.56 -6.81 16.29
N LEU A 540 5.63 -6.11 17.41
CA LEU A 540 5.53 -6.68 18.77
C LEU A 540 4.52 -5.85 19.53
N ASP A 541 3.44 -6.46 20.02
CA ASP A 541 2.41 -5.82 20.84
C ASP A 541 2.24 -6.57 22.16
N VAL A 542 1.99 -5.83 23.23
CA VAL A 542 1.56 -6.36 24.53
C VAL A 542 0.26 -5.68 24.89
N GLY A 543 -0.80 -6.46 24.99
CA GLY A 543 -2.13 -6.01 25.40
C GLY A 543 -2.55 -6.62 26.71
N VAL A 544 -3.27 -5.88 27.52
CA VAL A 544 -3.84 -6.30 28.81
C VAL A 544 -5.28 -5.84 28.90
N ASP A 545 -6.13 -6.65 29.50
CA ASP A 545 -7.48 -6.25 29.88
C ASP A 545 -7.40 -5.36 31.14
N PRO A 546 -7.84 -4.08 31.08
CA PRO A 546 -7.76 -3.19 32.25
C PRO A 546 -8.71 -3.57 33.39
N GLU A 547 -9.74 -4.39 33.15
CA GLU A 547 -10.67 -4.88 34.18
C GLU A 547 -10.16 -6.16 34.85
N ASP A 548 -9.36 -6.96 34.10
CA ASP A 548 -8.68 -8.17 34.62
C ASP A 548 -7.23 -8.19 34.14
N THR A 549 -6.33 -7.62 34.92
CA THR A 549 -4.90 -7.54 34.58
C THR A 549 -4.18 -8.89 34.49
N THR A 550 -4.82 -9.97 34.89
CA THR A 550 -4.30 -11.34 34.70
C THR A 550 -4.53 -11.82 33.26
N GLN A 551 -5.47 -11.19 32.55
CA GLN A 551 -5.74 -11.43 31.14
C GLN A 551 -4.85 -10.50 30.30
N TYR A 552 -3.79 -11.07 29.71
CA TYR A 552 -2.87 -10.37 28.81
C TYR A 552 -2.37 -11.31 27.72
N ALA A 553 -1.95 -10.71 26.61
CA ALA A 553 -1.30 -11.45 25.52
C ALA A 553 -0.16 -10.64 24.91
N ILE A 554 0.81 -11.38 24.39
CA ILE A 554 1.96 -10.86 23.65
C ILE A 554 1.84 -11.34 22.21
N HIS A 555 1.82 -10.40 21.28
CA HIS A 555 1.69 -10.67 19.88
C HIS A 555 2.98 -10.28 19.15
N PHE A 556 3.49 -11.20 18.34
CA PHE A 556 4.67 -10.98 17.52
C PHE A 556 4.39 -11.40 16.09
N ARG A 557 4.85 -10.59 15.12
CA ARG A 557 4.73 -10.88 13.70
C ARG A 557 5.96 -10.41 12.92
N VAL A 558 6.40 -11.24 12.00
CA VAL A 558 7.43 -10.93 11.00
C VAL A 558 6.85 -11.15 9.61
N GLY A 559 6.86 -10.10 8.81
CA GLY A 559 6.30 -10.11 7.46
C GLY A 559 4.77 -10.03 7.43
N GLU A 560 4.23 -10.01 6.22
CA GLU A 560 2.79 -10.12 5.96
C GLU A 560 2.52 -11.49 5.34
N LEU A 561 2.04 -12.42 6.13
CA LEU A 561 1.69 -13.76 5.64
C LEU A 561 0.20 -13.88 5.28
N PHE A 562 -0.66 -12.99 5.78
CA PHE A 562 -2.11 -13.16 5.69
C PHE A 562 -2.86 -11.83 5.63
#